data_654fe321a699767573e5b53d2e087771
#
_entry.id   654fe321a699767573e5b53d2e087771
#
_cell.length_a   1.000
_cell.length_b   1.000
_cell.length_c   1.000
_cell.angle_alpha   90.00
_cell.angle_beta   90.00
_cell.angle_gamma   90.00
#
_symmetry.space_group_name_H-M   'P 1'
#
loop_
_entity.id
_entity.type
_entity.pdbx_description
1 polymer ?
#
loop_
_entity_poly.entity_id
_entity_poly.type
_entity_poly.pdbx_seq_one_letter_code
_entity_poly.pdbx_strand_id
1 'polypeptide(L)'
;MKKLIITAIAFICGLSSDFSTVSAQNDVSVSVCVGEQRLADLLTEEQKNNVTHLTITGTMAEEDYAFIRTNRLKRIVELNLRDADIETLPEHAFDFEWSGDKWEKTMVLPLKLKYLSDYSLCVTDCSCTYILTGAYPKLGFNVYHSDLSKYMLEMIYIYPSEDNAFLKSEGDFVYSKDGTIVYYYNENYNDITDIADGTRIISGNLFENSTTFFRLIIPETVDSVGDRTFAGVTTWVTTNGDYHWGYITCLAKNPPRLGKDAFLIHKYPGMDEGLVLYVPDESVELYKKTDGWNIFEYIYPISEFRGGIDGINGVYTDGALTVHEKGDGYVLESSRSIDNVMGYDVSGRKIYSNDIDAKTMSISKSSLVTPFTILRVRYKDGTNETIKLKP
;
A
#
# COMPACT_ATOMS: atom_id res chain seq x y z
N MET A 1 -22.27 -26.87 -5.40
CA MET A 1 -20.86 -26.63 -5.77
C MET A 1 -20.81 -25.37 -6.61
N LYS A 2 -20.55 -24.24 -5.97
CA LYS A 2 -20.38 -22.95 -6.67
C LYS A 2 -18.88 -22.68 -6.75
N LYS A 3 -18.34 -22.68 -7.95
CA LYS A 3 -16.96 -22.23 -8.21
C LYS A 3 -16.88 -20.73 -7.89
N LEU A 4 -16.05 -20.39 -6.92
CA LEU A 4 -15.68 -19.01 -6.67
C LEU A 4 -14.62 -18.63 -7.72
N ILE A 5 -14.98 -17.72 -8.61
CA ILE A 5 -14.07 -17.13 -9.59
C ILE A 5 -13.62 -15.81 -8.95
N ILE A 6 -12.36 -15.76 -8.52
CA ILE A 6 -11.71 -14.51 -8.17
C ILE A 6 -11.29 -13.85 -9.50
N THR A 7 -11.98 -12.77 -9.87
CA THR A 7 -11.63 -12.00 -11.05
C THR A 7 -10.65 -10.89 -10.62
N ALA A 8 -9.37 -11.11 -10.86
CA ALA A 8 -8.39 -10.04 -10.81
C ALA A 8 -8.61 -9.15 -12.04
N ILE A 9 -8.88 -7.87 -11.83
CA ILE A 9 -9.01 -6.88 -12.92
C ILE A 9 -7.61 -6.42 -13.29
N ALA A 10 -7.10 -6.98 -14.40
CA ALA A 10 -5.88 -6.47 -15.04
C ALA A 10 -6.25 -5.30 -15.95
N PHE A 11 -5.65 -4.14 -15.73
CA PHE A 11 -5.70 -3.01 -16.67
C PHE A 11 -4.76 -3.30 -17.84
N ILE A 12 -5.33 -3.48 -19.03
CA ILE A 12 -4.57 -3.70 -20.27
C ILE A 12 -4.41 -2.36 -20.98
N CYS A 13 -3.17 -1.89 -21.06
CA CYS A 13 -2.76 -0.93 -22.09
C CYS A 13 -2.62 -1.69 -23.41
N GLY A 14 -3.37 -1.24 -24.42
CA GLY A 14 -3.42 -1.90 -25.72
C GLY A 14 -2.12 -1.84 -26.52
N LEU A 15 -1.65 -3.00 -26.96
CA LEU A 15 -0.88 -3.19 -28.19
C LEU A 15 -1.33 -4.49 -28.83
N SER A 16 -1.82 -4.37 -30.05
CA SER A 16 -2.25 -5.47 -30.92
C SER A 16 -1.05 -6.26 -31.43
N SER A 17 -1.01 -7.58 -31.20
CA SER A 17 -0.52 -8.55 -32.17
C SER A 17 -0.64 -9.99 -31.63
N ASP A 18 -1.26 -10.82 -32.43
CA ASP A 18 -1.20 -12.28 -32.49
C ASP A 18 -1.50 -13.08 -31.20
N PHE A 19 -2.78 -13.39 -31.03
CA PHE A 19 -3.24 -14.48 -30.19
C PHE A 19 -2.75 -15.83 -30.78
N SER A 20 -1.60 -16.30 -30.35
CA SER A 20 -1.33 -17.73 -30.36
C SER A 20 -2.25 -18.38 -29.31
N THR A 21 -2.99 -19.39 -29.71
CA THR A 21 -3.85 -20.20 -28.86
C THR A 21 -3.03 -20.79 -27.70
N VAL A 22 -3.08 -20.16 -26.53
CA VAL A 22 -2.61 -20.75 -25.28
C VAL A 22 -3.57 -21.89 -24.99
N SER A 23 -3.11 -23.13 -25.11
CA SER A 23 -3.85 -24.30 -24.68
C SER A 23 -4.21 -24.10 -23.20
N ALA A 24 -5.49 -24.30 -22.83
CA ALA A 24 -5.94 -24.24 -21.46
C ALA A 24 -5.10 -25.25 -20.66
N GLN A 25 -4.15 -24.75 -19.90
CA GLN A 25 -3.29 -25.56 -19.05
C GLN A 25 -4.16 -26.04 -17.88
N ASN A 26 -4.39 -27.34 -17.74
CA ASN A 26 -5.24 -27.88 -16.69
C ASN A 26 -4.63 -27.55 -15.32
N ASP A 27 -5.39 -26.82 -14.49
CA ASP A 27 -5.01 -26.58 -13.11
C ASP A 27 -5.08 -27.89 -12.31
N VAL A 28 -3.97 -28.22 -11.65
CA VAL A 28 -3.83 -29.41 -10.82
C VAL A 28 -3.77 -28.98 -9.36
N SER A 29 -4.81 -29.31 -8.60
CA SER A 29 -4.90 -29.02 -7.18
C SER A 29 -4.57 -30.24 -6.35
N VAL A 30 -3.69 -30.09 -5.36
CA VAL A 30 -3.29 -31.13 -4.42
C VAL A 30 -3.42 -30.58 -3.00
N SER A 31 -3.94 -31.41 -2.08
CA SER A 31 -3.98 -31.10 -0.65
C SER A 31 -3.27 -32.19 0.13
N VAL A 32 -2.39 -31.80 1.05
CA VAL A 32 -1.64 -32.69 1.91
C VAL A 32 -1.68 -32.23 3.36
N CYS A 33 -1.56 -33.20 4.28
CA CYS A 33 -1.41 -32.90 5.70
C CYS A 33 -0.02 -33.36 6.14
N VAL A 34 0.85 -32.42 6.45
CA VAL A 34 2.20 -32.73 6.94
C VAL A 34 2.20 -32.94 8.45
N GLY A 35 3.12 -33.77 8.93
CA GLY A 35 3.18 -34.15 10.35
C GLY A 35 4.24 -35.22 10.54
N GLU A 36 3.82 -36.50 10.71
CA GLU A 36 4.77 -37.62 10.76
C GLU A 36 5.45 -37.87 9.41
N GLN A 37 4.71 -37.65 8.31
CA GLN A 37 5.27 -37.70 6.95
C GLN A 37 5.59 -36.30 6.46
N ARG A 38 6.69 -36.16 5.71
CA ARG A 38 7.17 -34.92 5.14
C ARG A 38 6.54 -34.65 3.77
N LEU A 39 6.48 -33.38 3.39
CA LEU A 39 5.90 -32.93 2.11
C LEU A 39 6.50 -33.68 0.91
N ALA A 40 7.82 -33.91 0.93
CA ALA A 40 8.53 -34.62 -0.12
C ALA A 40 8.04 -36.07 -0.33
N ASP A 41 7.60 -36.71 0.75
CA ASP A 41 7.12 -38.09 0.72
C ASP A 41 5.62 -38.20 0.41
N LEU A 42 4.86 -37.16 0.74
CA LEU A 42 3.41 -37.12 0.51
C LEU A 42 3.06 -36.83 -0.95
N LEU A 43 3.96 -36.22 -1.72
CA LEU A 43 3.74 -35.91 -3.11
C LEU A 43 4.39 -36.95 -4.03
N THR A 44 3.61 -37.52 -4.97
CA THR A 44 4.16 -38.36 -6.04
C THR A 44 5.02 -37.50 -7.00
N GLU A 45 5.91 -38.16 -7.76
CA GLU A 45 6.73 -37.45 -8.76
C GLU A 45 5.87 -36.78 -9.84
N GLU A 46 4.73 -37.34 -10.19
CA GLU A 46 3.77 -36.69 -11.10
C GLU A 46 3.17 -35.43 -10.50
N GLN A 47 2.78 -35.46 -9.22
CA GLN A 47 2.27 -34.27 -8.51
C GLN A 47 3.33 -33.18 -8.37
N LYS A 48 4.57 -33.54 -8.01
CA LYS A 48 5.69 -32.58 -7.93
C LYS A 48 5.91 -31.81 -9.24
N ASN A 49 5.73 -32.50 -10.38
CA ASN A 49 5.93 -31.90 -11.69
C ASN A 49 4.73 -31.11 -12.22
N ASN A 50 3.51 -31.40 -11.76
CA ASN A 50 2.29 -30.88 -12.38
C ASN A 50 1.40 -30.04 -11.47
N VAL A 51 1.59 -30.04 -10.14
CA VAL A 51 0.78 -29.29 -9.21
C VAL A 51 0.87 -27.78 -9.48
N THR A 52 -0.28 -27.12 -9.57
CA THR A 52 -0.40 -25.68 -9.74
C THR A 52 -0.95 -25.00 -8.47
N HIS A 53 -1.78 -25.70 -7.71
CA HIS A 53 -2.37 -25.21 -6.47
C HIS A 53 -2.13 -26.26 -5.36
N LEU A 54 -1.28 -25.91 -4.42
CA LEU A 54 -0.90 -26.80 -3.30
C LEU A 54 -1.45 -26.25 -1.99
N THR A 55 -2.29 -27.04 -1.33
CA THR A 55 -2.74 -26.77 0.03
C THR A 55 -1.99 -27.66 1.00
N ILE A 56 -1.37 -27.05 2.01
CA ILE A 56 -0.66 -27.74 3.08
C ILE A 56 -1.38 -27.45 4.40
N THR A 57 -1.69 -28.51 5.14
CA THR A 57 -2.23 -28.45 6.50
C THR A 57 -1.30 -29.21 7.45
N GLY A 58 -1.56 -29.11 8.77
CA GLY A 58 -0.72 -29.76 9.77
C GLY A 58 0.52 -28.95 10.14
N THR A 59 1.52 -29.59 10.74
CA THR A 59 2.72 -28.94 11.28
C THR A 59 3.90 -29.13 10.36
N MET A 60 4.36 -28.07 9.72
CA MET A 60 5.55 -28.06 8.88
C MET A 60 6.83 -28.11 9.71
N ALA A 61 7.82 -28.83 9.21
CA ALA A 61 9.19 -28.86 9.73
C ALA A 61 10.16 -28.23 8.72
N GLU A 62 11.43 -28.07 9.12
CA GLU A 62 12.46 -27.45 8.26
C GLU A 62 12.63 -28.20 6.92
N GLU A 63 12.45 -29.52 6.92
CA GLU A 63 12.55 -30.34 5.71
C GLU A 63 11.46 -29.99 4.69
N ASP A 64 10.27 -29.59 5.15
CA ASP A 64 9.16 -29.19 4.28
C ASP A 64 9.45 -27.83 3.62
N TYR A 65 9.96 -26.86 4.40
CA TYR A 65 10.42 -25.57 3.86
C TYR A 65 11.59 -25.76 2.90
N ALA A 66 12.59 -26.57 3.28
CA ALA A 66 13.73 -26.88 2.43
C ALA A 66 13.31 -27.52 1.11
N PHE A 67 12.31 -28.42 1.13
CA PHE A 67 11.76 -29.03 -0.08
C PHE A 67 11.15 -27.97 -1.02
N ILE A 68 10.37 -27.00 -0.48
CA ILE A 68 9.79 -25.92 -1.28
C ILE A 68 10.90 -25.03 -1.85
N ARG A 69 11.88 -24.63 -1.04
CA ARG A 69 13.03 -23.82 -1.48
C ARG A 69 13.87 -24.44 -2.60
N THR A 70 13.90 -25.76 -2.70
CA THR A 70 14.63 -26.43 -3.79
C THR A 70 13.97 -26.30 -5.16
N ASN A 71 12.88 -25.55 -5.27
CA ASN A 71 12.11 -25.30 -6.50
C ASN A 71 11.72 -26.57 -7.27
N ARG A 72 11.37 -27.62 -6.54
CA ARG A 72 10.91 -28.89 -7.14
C ARG A 72 9.46 -28.84 -7.60
N LEU A 73 8.72 -27.81 -7.19
CA LEU A 73 7.31 -27.59 -7.54
C LEU A 73 7.21 -26.59 -8.71
N LYS A 74 7.70 -26.98 -9.87
CA LYS A 74 7.97 -26.12 -11.03
C LYS A 74 6.76 -25.36 -11.58
N ARG A 75 5.55 -25.86 -11.36
CA ARG A 75 4.33 -25.30 -11.94
C ARG A 75 3.42 -24.64 -10.92
N ILE A 76 3.84 -24.59 -9.66
CA ILE A 76 3.02 -24.04 -8.60
C ILE A 76 2.75 -22.54 -8.84
N VAL A 77 1.50 -22.17 -8.69
CA VAL A 77 0.99 -20.79 -8.83
C VAL A 77 0.43 -20.31 -7.50
N GLU A 78 -0.18 -21.22 -6.74
CA GLU A 78 -0.75 -20.95 -5.43
C GLU A 78 -0.24 -21.95 -4.39
N LEU A 79 0.29 -21.41 -3.28
CA LEU A 79 0.60 -22.14 -2.07
C LEU A 79 -0.36 -21.69 -0.96
N ASN A 80 -1.22 -22.59 -0.53
CA ASN A 80 -2.21 -22.31 0.51
C ASN A 80 -1.83 -22.98 1.83
N LEU A 81 -1.52 -22.13 2.82
CA LEU A 81 -1.13 -22.53 4.18
C LEU A 81 -2.19 -22.13 5.22
N ARG A 82 -3.39 -21.71 4.82
CA ARG A 82 -4.41 -21.14 5.72
C ARG A 82 -4.61 -21.99 6.98
N ASP A 83 -4.77 -23.29 6.79
CA ASP A 83 -5.09 -24.24 7.86
C ASP A 83 -3.86 -25.01 8.37
N ALA A 84 -2.65 -24.57 8.01
CA ALA A 84 -1.43 -25.10 8.58
C ALA A 84 -1.27 -24.63 10.03
N ASP A 85 -0.69 -25.47 10.88
CA ASP A 85 -0.46 -25.17 12.29
C ASP A 85 0.85 -24.38 12.47
N ILE A 86 0.85 -23.14 11.99
CA ILE A 86 2.01 -22.26 11.96
C ILE A 86 1.66 -20.94 12.67
N GLU A 87 2.30 -20.68 13.79
CA GLU A 87 2.23 -19.38 14.50
C GLU A 87 3.40 -18.45 14.15
N THR A 88 4.53 -19.04 13.72
CA THR A 88 5.73 -18.30 13.31
C THR A 88 6.28 -18.93 12.04
N LEU A 89 6.47 -18.13 11.01
CA LEU A 89 7.29 -18.54 9.87
C LEU A 89 8.76 -18.36 10.25
N PRO A 90 9.58 -19.43 10.13
CA PRO A 90 10.99 -19.36 10.48
C PRO A 90 11.76 -18.43 9.52
N GLU A 91 12.97 -18.07 9.95
CA GLU A 91 13.91 -17.33 9.12
C GLU A 91 14.17 -18.08 7.80
N HIS A 92 14.17 -17.34 6.69
CA HIS A 92 14.34 -17.90 5.34
C HIS A 92 13.33 -19.01 4.96
N ALA A 93 12.13 -19.04 5.57
CA ALA A 93 11.13 -20.09 5.28
C ALA A 93 10.83 -20.22 3.77
N PHE A 94 10.60 -19.08 3.11
CA PHE A 94 10.30 -18.98 1.69
C PHE A 94 11.27 -17.99 0.99
N ASP A 95 12.56 -18.15 1.25
CA ASP A 95 13.63 -17.41 0.60
C ASP A 95 14.12 -18.21 -0.60
N PHE A 96 13.49 -18.03 -1.75
CA PHE A 96 13.80 -18.74 -2.99
C PHE A 96 13.28 -18.02 -4.24
N GLU A 97 13.91 -18.33 -5.37
CA GLU A 97 13.44 -17.91 -6.69
C GLU A 97 12.23 -18.75 -7.10
N TRP A 98 11.06 -18.11 -7.20
CA TRP A 98 9.82 -18.78 -7.60
C TRP A 98 9.66 -18.74 -9.12
N SER A 99 10.51 -19.45 -9.81
CA SER A 99 10.48 -19.59 -11.26
C SER A 99 9.31 -20.44 -11.75
N GLY A 100 8.95 -20.33 -13.01
CA GLY A 100 7.92 -21.14 -13.66
C GLY A 100 7.15 -20.37 -14.73
N ASP A 101 6.17 -21.04 -15.33
CA ASP A 101 5.46 -20.55 -16.52
C ASP A 101 4.61 -19.28 -16.28
N LYS A 102 4.22 -19.01 -15.04
CA LYS A 102 3.42 -17.83 -14.68
C LYS A 102 4.23 -16.90 -13.78
N TRP A 103 4.24 -15.62 -14.13
CA TRP A 103 4.87 -14.55 -13.35
C TRP A 103 4.16 -14.29 -12.02
N GLU A 104 2.83 -14.33 -12.01
CA GLU A 104 2.01 -14.07 -10.82
C GLU A 104 1.89 -15.31 -9.95
N LYS A 105 2.19 -15.15 -8.66
CA LYS A 105 2.13 -16.20 -7.63
C LYS A 105 1.28 -15.73 -6.46
N THR A 106 0.63 -16.67 -5.79
CA THR A 106 -0.17 -16.38 -4.59
C THR A 106 0.24 -17.29 -3.45
N MET A 107 0.43 -16.71 -2.28
CA MET A 107 0.65 -17.44 -1.03
C MET A 107 -0.42 -17.03 -0.01
N VAL A 108 -1.26 -18.00 0.38
CA VAL A 108 -2.24 -17.80 1.44
C VAL A 108 -1.58 -18.13 2.77
N LEU A 109 -1.43 -17.13 3.63
CA LEU A 109 -0.72 -17.25 4.89
C LEU A 109 -1.58 -17.91 5.99
N PRO A 110 -0.96 -18.55 6.99
CA PRO A 110 -1.66 -19.28 8.04
C PRO A 110 -2.59 -18.40 8.88
N LEU A 111 -3.78 -18.91 9.22
CA LEU A 111 -4.75 -18.22 10.08
C LEU A 111 -4.20 -17.91 11.47
N LYS A 112 -3.34 -18.78 12.01
CA LYS A 112 -2.73 -18.65 13.34
C LYS A 112 -1.46 -17.84 13.37
N LEU A 113 -1.03 -17.28 12.23
CA LEU A 113 0.25 -16.60 12.09
C LEU A 113 0.32 -15.38 13.01
N LYS A 114 1.37 -15.30 13.83
CA LYS A 114 1.64 -14.21 14.79
C LYS A 114 2.93 -13.47 14.49
N TYR A 115 3.91 -14.16 13.87
CA TYR A 115 5.23 -13.61 13.61
C TYR A 115 5.82 -14.11 12.29
N LEU A 116 6.38 -13.19 11.54
CA LEU A 116 7.20 -13.44 10.37
C LEU A 116 8.64 -13.15 10.74
N SER A 117 9.50 -14.17 10.77
CA SER A 117 10.92 -14.02 11.07
C SER A 117 11.66 -13.33 9.92
N ASP A 118 12.92 -12.99 10.17
CA ASP A 118 13.77 -12.30 9.19
C ASP A 118 13.82 -13.09 7.87
N TYR A 119 13.71 -12.40 6.76
CA TYR A 119 13.76 -12.98 5.41
C TYR A 119 12.76 -14.12 5.13
N SER A 120 11.68 -14.23 5.91
CA SER A 120 10.80 -15.40 5.86
C SER A 120 9.96 -15.51 4.58
N LEU A 121 9.73 -14.42 3.86
CA LEU A 121 8.92 -14.33 2.64
C LEU A 121 9.69 -13.68 1.47
N CYS A 122 11.00 -13.89 1.38
CA CYS A 122 11.86 -13.35 0.33
C CYS A 122 11.76 -14.17 -0.97
N VAL A 123 10.60 -14.15 -1.60
CA VAL A 123 10.38 -14.82 -2.89
C VAL A 123 10.80 -13.89 -4.03
N THR A 124 11.64 -14.38 -4.92
CA THR A 124 12.18 -13.61 -6.05
C THR A 124 11.73 -14.15 -7.40
N ASP A 125 11.98 -13.41 -8.48
CA ASP A 125 11.66 -13.75 -9.87
C ASP A 125 10.15 -13.92 -10.16
N CYS A 126 9.30 -13.25 -9.37
CA CYS A 126 7.86 -13.23 -9.62
C CYS A 126 7.19 -12.01 -8.98
N SER A 127 5.94 -11.75 -9.40
CA SER A 127 5.00 -10.92 -8.65
C SER A 127 4.29 -11.81 -7.62
N CYS A 128 4.45 -11.54 -6.33
CA CYS A 128 3.88 -12.37 -5.27
C CYS A 128 2.77 -11.64 -4.51
N THR A 129 1.59 -12.27 -4.46
CA THR A 129 0.47 -11.81 -3.64
C THR A 129 0.38 -12.65 -2.37
N TYR A 130 0.50 -12.02 -1.21
CA TYR A 130 0.30 -12.65 0.09
C TYR A 130 -1.11 -12.37 0.60
N ILE A 131 -1.87 -13.41 0.90
CA ILE A 131 -3.23 -13.32 1.45
C ILE A 131 -3.19 -13.56 2.96
N LEU A 132 -3.47 -12.53 3.74
CA LEU A 132 -3.58 -12.59 5.19
C LEU A 132 -4.94 -13.13 5.60
N THR A 133 -4.99 -14.27 6.25
CA THR A 133 -6.24 -14.88 6.73
C THR A 133 -6.54 -14.61 8.20
N GLY A 134 -5.50 -14.29 8.99
CA GLY A 134 -5.55 -13.92 10.39
C GLY A 134 -5.34 -12.42 10.64
N ALA A 135 -4.91 -12.09 11.85
CA ALA A 135 -4.46 -10.75 12.22
C ALA A 135 -3.14 -10.41 11.50
N TYR A 136 -2.80 -9.11 11.46
CA TYR A 136 -1.50 -8.70 10.91
C TYR A 136 -0.37 -9.20 11.84
N PRO A 137 0.58 -9.98 11.31
CA PRO A 137 1.65 -10.55 12.13
C PRO A 137 2.67 -9.47 12.52
N LYS A 138 3.43 -9.72 13.58
CA LYS A 138 4.65 -8.95 13.83
C LYS A 138 5.71 -9.32 12.80
N LEU A 139 6.44 -8.33 12.34
CA LEU A 139 7.47 -8.49 11.30
C LEU A 139 8.86 -8.51 11.93
N GLY A 140 9.70 -9.41 11.46
CA GLY A 140 11.15 -9.37 11.60
C GLY A 140 11.78 -8.36 10.65
N PHE A 141 13.08 -8.50 10.43
CA PHE A 141 13.84 -7.65 9.52
C PHE A 141 13.73 -8.17 8.08
N ASN A 142 13.57 -7.25 7.11
CA ASN A 142 13.56 -7.58 5.68
C ASN A 142 12.67 -8.80 5.31
N VAL A 143 11.49 -8.89 5.91
CA VAL A 143 10.60 -10.06 5.76
C VAL A 143 10.32 -10.39 4.30
N TYR A 144 10.17 -9.37 3.46
CA TYR A 144 9.74 -9.49 2.06
C TYR A 144 10.87 -9.24 1.05
N HIS A 145 12.07 -8.86 1.49
CA HIS A 145 13.16 -8.45 0.60
C HIS A 145 14.42 -9.26 0.90
N SER A 146 14.96 -9.91 -0.14
CA SER A 146 16.28 -10.51 -0.05
C SER A 146 17.37 -9.46 -0.30
N ASP A 147 18.58 -9.68 0.23
CA ASP A 147 19.76 -8.84 -0.08
C ASP A 147 20.12 -8.88 -1.58
N LEU A 148 19.59 -9.87 -2.31
CA LEU A 148 19.79 -10.06 -3.74
C LEU A 148 18.78 -9.29 -4.59
N SER A 149 17.68 -8.82 -4.01
CA SER A 149 16.59 -8.11 -4.73
C SER A 149 16.97 -6.74 -5.28
N LYS A 150 18.17 -6.27 -4.99
CA LYS A 150 18.69 -4.94 -5.38
C LYS A 150 18.62 -4.63 -6.89
N TYR A 151 18.30 -5.63 -7.73
CA TYR A 151 18.30 -5.53 -9.18
C TYR A 151 17.05 -6.09 -9.89
N MET A 152 16.08 -6.63 -9.15
CA MET A 152 14.86 -7.20 -9.72
C MET A 152 13.64 -6.39 -9.27
N LEU A 153 12.74 -6.11 -10.20
CA LEU A 153 11.43 -5.48 -9.94
C LEU A 153 10.52 -6.53 -9.27
N GLU A 154 10.69 -6.72 -7.97
CA GLU A 154 9.80 -7.55 -7.18
C GLU A 154 8.54 -6.76 -6.90
N MET A 155 7.39 -7.25 -7.37
CA MET A 155 6.09 -6.71 -7.00
C MET A 155 5.50 -7.56 -5.89
N ILE A 156 5.40 -6.99 -4.70
CA ILE A 156 4.84 -7.64 -3.53
C ILE A 156 3.51 -6.96 -3.19
N TYR A 157 2.46 -7.76 -3.15
CA TYR A 157 1.14 -7.31 -2.76
C TYR A 157 0.67 -8.07 -1.54
N ILE A 158 0.06 -7.36 -0.59
CA ILE A 158 -0.52 -7.95 0.62
C ILE A 158 -1.97 -7.57 0.73
N TYR A 159 -2.84 -8.56 0.82
CA TYR A 159 -4.28 -8.34 0.98
C TYR A 159 -4.85 -9.22 2.09
N PRO A 160 -5.81 -8.74 2.87
CA PRO A 160 -6.62 -9.61 3.72
C PRO A 160 -7.53 -10.49 2.86
N SER A 161 -7.80 -11.72 3.32
CA SER A 161 -8.85 -12.54 2.71
C SER A 161 -10.22 -11.87 2.85
N GLU A 162 -11.15 -12.17 1.94
CA GLU A 162 -12.52 -11.59 1.95
C GLU A 162 -13.24 -11.80 3.29
N ASP A 163 -13.02 -12.95 3.92
CA ASP A 163 -13.60 -13.34 5.21
C ASP A 163 -12.74 -12.93 6.42
N ASN A 164 -11.70 -12.11 6.24
CA ASN A 164 -10.82 -11.70 7.33
C ASN A 164 -11.58 -10.91 8.40
N ALA A 165 -11.51 -11.41 9.64
CA ALA A 165 -12.20 -10.80 10.78
C ALA A 165 -11.44 -9.62 11.41
N PHE A 166 -10.14 -9.49 11.13
CA PHE A 166 -9.22 -8.57 11.80
C PHE A 166 -8.77 -7.41 10.93
N LEU A 167 -8.76 -7.61 9.62
CA LEU A 167 -8.18 -6.70 8.65
C LEU A 167 -9.18 -6.33 7.55
N LYS A 168 -8.92 -5.20 6.90
CA LYS A 168 -9.57 -4.75 5.66
C LYS A 168 -8.56 -4.11 4.74
N SER A 169 -8.82 -4.12 3.43
CA SER A 169 -8.14 -3.22 2.48
C SER A 169 -9.01 -1.99 2.23
N GLU A 170 -8.36 -0.83 2.08
CA GLU A 170 -8.99 0.40 1.62
C GLU A 170 -7.97 1.16 0.76
N GLY A 171 -8.25 1.33 -0.53
CA GLY A 171 -7.24 1.75 -1.50
C GLY A 171 -6.06 0.78 -1.54
N ASP A 172 -4.87 1.33 -1.58
CA ASP A 172 -3.63 0.55 -1.61
C ASP A 172 -3.13 0.12 -0.22
N PHE A 173 -3.94 0.32 0.82
CA PHE A 173 -3.54 0.03 2.19
C PHE A 173 -4.26 -1.15 2.81
N VAL A 174 -3.56 -1.78 3.75
CA VAL A 174 -4.12 -2.77 4.69
C VAL A 174 -4.28 -2.13 6.06
N TYR A 175 -5.50 -2.13 6.58
CA TYR A 175 -5.87 -1.59 7.88
C TYR A 175 -6.33 -2.66 8.86
N SER A 176 -6.33 -2.31 10.15
CA SER A 176 -7.19 -3.01 11.12
C SER A 176 -8.66 -2.93 10.68
N LYS A 177 -9.48 -3.89 11.11
CA LYS A 177 -10.90 -3.96 10.70
C LYS A 177 -11.69 -2.70 11.04
N ASP A 178 -11.37 -2.07 12.18
CA ASP A 178 -11.95 -0.80 12.63
C ASP A 178 -11.35 0.43 11.93
N GLY A 179 -10.30 0.27 11.13
CA GLY A 179 -9.64 1.36 10.41
C GLY A 179 -8.70 2.22 11.24
N THR A 180 -8.48 1.89 12.52
CA THR A 180 -7.67 2.74 13.42
C THR A 180 -6.17 2.57 13.25
N ILE A 181 -5.71 1.46 12.66
CA ILE A 181 -4.30 1.16 12.43
C ILE A 181 -4.09 0.86 10.95
N VAL A 182 -3.12 1.52 10.33
CA VAL A 182 -2.64 1.16 8.99
C VAL A 182 -1.38 0.32 9.13
N TYR A 183 -1.38 -0.86 8.49
CA TYR A 183 -0.31 -1.86 8.63
C TYR A 183 0.62 -1.96 7.44
N TYR A 184 0.09 -1.85 6.22
CA TYR A 184 0.86 -2.07 5.01
C TYR A 184 0.37 -1.18 3.87
N TYR A 185 1.29 -0.79 3.00
CA TYR A 185 1.06 -0.06 1.77
C TYR A 185 1.48 -0.92 0.58
N ASN A 186 0.50 -1.28 -0.26
CA ASN A 186 0.77 -1.90 -1.55
C ASN A 186 1.25 -0.82 -2.51
N GLU A 187 2.57 -0.73 -2.69
CA GLU A 187 3.19 0.30 -3.51
C GLU A 187 2.57 0.29 -4.92
N ASN A 188 1.93 1.39 -5.27
CA ASN A 188 1.35 1.61 -6.56
C ASN A 188 1.99 2.87 -7.15
N TYR A 189 2.34 2.85 -8.43
CA TYR A 189 2.96 4.01 -9.11
C TYR A 189 2.02 5.21 -9.27
N ASN A 190 1.06 5.37 -8.38
CA ASN A 190 0.16 6.50 -8.32
C ASN A 190 0.78 7.64 -7.49
N ASP A 191 0.71 8.86 -8.03
CA ASP A 191 1.34 10.05 -7.46
C ASP A 191 0.80 10.49 -6.09
N ILE A 192 -0.30 9.90 -5.61
CA ILE A 192 -1.02 10.36 -4.43
C ILE A 192 -1.36 9.17 -3.53
N THR A 193 -0.93 9.27 -2.30
CA THR A 193 -1.15 8.25 -1.27
C THR A 193 -1.76 8.92 -0.04
N ASP A 194 -3.01 8.60 0.26
CA ASP A 194 -3.72 9.19 1.39
C ASP A 194 -4.08 8.13 2.41
N ILE A 195 -3.65 8.34 3.65
CA ILE A 195 -4.06 7.50 4.78
C ILE A 195 -5.52 7.82 5.13
N ALA A 196 -6.34 6.79 5.35
CA ALA A 196 -7.76 6.94 5.62
C ALA A 196 -8.05 7.74 6.91
N ASP A 197 -9.09 8.57 6.85
CA ASP A 197 -9.58 9.27 8.03
C ASP A 197 -9.98 8.30 9.14
N GLY A 198 -9.72 8.71 10.40
CA GLY A 198 -9.95 7.87 11.57
C GLY A 198 -8.75 6.98 11.92
N THR A 199 -7.73 6.91 11.06
CA THR A 199 -6.46 6.25 11.40
C THR A 199 -5.81 6.97 12.57
N ARG A 200 -5.39 6.22 13.59
CA ARG A 200 -4.72 6.72 14.78
C ARG A 200 -3.26 6.31 14.85
N ILE A 201 -2.93 5.18 14.26
CA ILE A 201 -1.59 4.59 14.30
C ILE A 201 -1.14 4.25 12.88
N ILE A 202 0.00 4.80 12.50
CA ILE A 202 0.74 4.38 11.32
C ILE A 202 1.80 3.38 11.78
N SER A 203 1.73 2.14 11.30
CA SER A 203 2.65 1.08 11.68
C SER A 203 4.08 1.38 11.23
N GLY A 204 5.05 0.77 11.90
CA GLY A 204 6.45 0.85 11.49
C GLY A 204 6.69 0.23 10.11
N ASN A 205 7.73 0.69 9.44
CA ASN A 205 8.21 0.24 8.12
C ASN A 205 7.21 0.47 6.96
N LEU A 206 6.12 1.18 7.17
CA LEU A 206 5.01 1.29 6.20
C LEU A 206 5.47 1.78 4.83
N PHE A 207 6.35 2.78 4.78
CA PHE A 207 6.93 3.37 3.57
C PHE A 207 8.45 3.20 3.52
N GLU A 208 9.01 2.25 4.27
CA GLU A 208 10.45 2.06 4.30
C GLU A 208 10.99 1.73 2.90
N ASN A 209 11.99 2.51 2.46
CA ASN A 209 12.60 2.43 1.13
C ASN A 209 11.63 2.66 -0.05
N SER A 210 10.44 3.20 0.20
CA SER A 210 9.52 3.56 -0.89
C SER A 210 10.14 4.62 -1.80
N THR A 211 10.02 4.41 -3.10
CA THR A 211 10.52 5.31 -4.14
C THR A 211 9.40 5.97 -4.94
N THR A 212 8.15 5.66 -4.62
CA THR A 212 7.01 5.99 -5.47
C THR A 212 6.05 6.99 -4.85
N PHE A 213 6.17 7.32 -3.56
CA PHE A 213 5.23 8.28 -3.04
C PHE A 213 5.68 9.72 -3.30
N PHE A 214 4.84 10.43 -4.00
CA PHE A 214 5.03 11.82 -4.36
C PHE A 214 4.34 12.75 -3.36
N ARG A 215 3.16 12.38 -2.91
CA ARG A 215 2.35 13.15 -1.99
C ARG A 215 1.63 12.23 -1.00
N LEU A 216 1.78 12.52 0.29
CA LEU A 216 1.12 11.80 1.36
C LEU A 216 0.30 12.76 2.21
N ILE A 217 -0.94 12.41 2.52
CA ILE A 217 -1.73 13.07 3.56
C ILE A 217 -1.85 12.16 4.78
N ILE A 218 -1.40 12.68 5.92
CA ILE A 218 -1.58 12.09 7.25
C ILE A 218 -2.78 12.81 7.90
N PRO A 219 -3.88 12.10 8.20
CA PRO A 219 -5.10 12.70 8.75
C PRO A 219 -4.89 13.27 10.16
N GLU A 220 -5.79 14.19 10.56
CA GLU A 220 -5.74 14.86 11.88
C GLU A 220 -5.84 13.90 13.07
N THR A 221 -6.39 12.71 12.84
CA THR A 221 -6.64 11.69 13.87
C THR A 221 -5.41 10.87 14.25
N VAL A 222 -4.29 10.99 13.50
CA VAL A 222 -3.08 10.21 13.77
C VAL A 222 -2.40 10.69 15.04
N ASP A 223 -2.21 9.76 15.99
CA ASP A 223 -1.54 10.01 17.27
C ASP A 223 -0.08 9.54 17.27
N SER A 224 0.26 8.56 16.44
CA SER A 224 1.60 7.96 16.40
C SER A 224 1.98 7.39 15.06
N VAL A 225 3.28 7.51 14.77
CA VAL A 225 3.97 6.96 13.61
C VAL A 225 5.01 5.97 14.13
N GLY A 226 5.03 4.77 13.61
CA GLY A 226 5.87 3.68 14.07
C GLY A 226 7.36 3.84 13.71
N ASP A 227 8.15 2.84 14.13
CA ASP A 227 9.60 2.82 13.86
C ASP A 227 9.85 2.71 12.35
N ARG A 228 10.85 3.45 11.86
CA ARG A 228 11.33 3.38 10.46
C ARG A 228 10.25 3.57 9.39
N THR A 229 9.10 4.17 9.73
CA THR A 229 7.96 4.31 8.80
C THR A 229 8.35 4.96 7.47
N PHE A 230 9.20 5.97 7.50
CA PHE A 230 9.69 6.70 6.32
C PHE A 230 11.21 6.56 6.12
N ALA A 231 11.83 5.51 6.69
CA ALA A 231 13.26 5.31 6.55
C ALA A 231 13.62 4.96 5.10
N GLY A 232 14.62 5.64 4.53
CA GLY A 232 15.09 5.39 3.17
C GLY A 232 14.17 5.88 2.06
N VAL A 233 13.09 6.60 2.40
CA VAL A 233 12.22 7.23 1.39
C VAL A 233 13.03 8.20 0.54
N THR A 234 12.85 8.10 -0.78
CA THR A 234 13.46 9.05 -1.71
C THR A 234 12.61 10.31 -1.80
N THR A 235 13.27 11.46 -1.72
CA THR A 235 12.60 12.76 -1.67
C THR A 235 12.29 13.37 -3.03
N TRP A 236 12.54 12.65 -4.11
CA TRP A 236 12.33 13.15 -5.46
C TRP A 236 11.80 12.07 -6.40
N VAL A 237 10.92 12.46 -7.28
CA VAL A 237 10.30 11.61 -8.29
C VAL A 237 10.50 12.25 -9.67
N THR A 238 10.70 11.44 -10.69
CA THR A 238 10.71 11.92 -12.08
C THR A 238 9.36 11.61 -12.73
N THR A 239 8.64 12.65 -13.14
CA THR A 239 7.44 12.50 -13.97
C THR A 239 7.69 13.18 -15.31
N ASN A 240 7.55 12.45 -16.41
CA ASN A 240 7.78 12.96 -17.77
C ASN A 240 9.17 13.61 -18.02
N GLY A 241 10.18 13.21 -17.22
CA GLY A 241 11.53 13.76 -17.33
C GLY A 241 11.81 15.01 -16.46
N ASP A 242 10.80 15.50 -15.75
CA ASP A 242 10.95 16.59 -14.78
C ASP A 242 11.10 16.02 -13.36
N TYR A 243 11.94 16.67 -12.55
CA TYR A 243 12.18 16.32 -11.15
C TYR A 243 11.16 17.02 -10.26
N HIS A 244 10.44 16.27 -9.46
CA HIS A 244 9.48 16.80 -8.48
C HIS A 244 9.87 16.35 -7.07
N TRP A 245 9.64 17.25 -6.10
CA TRP A 245 9.91 16.97 -4.69
C TRP A 245 8.68 16.33 -4.03
N GLY A 246 8.91 15.22 -3.35
CA GLY A 246 7.88 14.64 -2.50
C GLY A 246 7.59 15.51 -1.28
N TYR A 247 6.34 15.56 -0.85
CA TYR A 247 5.95 16.26 0.37
C TYR A 247 4.95 15.47 1.19
N ILE A 248 4.97 15.75 2.51
CA ILE A 248 3.99 15.21 3.45
C ILE A 248 3.11 16.36 3.93
N THR A 249 1.80 16.16 3.93
CA THR A 249 0.85 17.04 4.61
C THR A 249 0.34 16.31 5.85
N CYS A 250 0.69 16.80 7.04
CA CYS A 250 0.19 16.26 8.30
C CYS A 250 -0.88 17.20 8.86
N LEU A 251 -2.12 16.71 8.88
CA LEU A 251 -3.27 17.51 9.34
C LEU A 251 -3.40 17.56 10.87
N ALA A 252 -2.60 16.79 11.61
CA ALA A 252 -2.64 16.78 13.07
C ALA A 252 -2.13 18.10 13.66
N LYS A 253 -2.93 18.72 14.56
CA LYS A 253 -2.54 19.96 15.27
C LYS A 253 -1.36 19.76 16.21
N ASN A 254 -1.31 18.60 16.87
CA ASN A 254 -0.19 18.20 17.69
C ASN A 254 0.63 17.17 16.92
N PRO A 255 1.95 17.35 16.83
CA PRO A 255 2.81 16.40 16.16
C PRO A 255 2.60 14.98 16.69
N PRO A 256 2.26 14.00 15.85
CA PRO A 256 2.19 12.59 16.26
C PRO A 256 3.49 12.13 16.91
N ARG A 257 3.40 11.23 17.87
CA ARG A 257 4.58 10.60 18.48
C ARG A 257 5.30 9.76 17.44
N LEU A 258 6.61 9.90 17.36
CA LEU A 258 7.45 9.15 16.43
C LEU A 258 8.09 7.95 17.11
N GLY A 259 8.11 6.84 16.42
CA GLY A 259 8.94 5.69 16.75
C GLY A 259 10.41 5.94 16.41
N LYS A 260 11.25 4.96 16.70
CA LYS A 260 12.70 5.05 16.45
C LYS A 260 12.95 5.18 14.94
N ASP A 261 13.79 6.12 14.56
CA ASP A 261 14.24 6.34 13.17
C ASP A 261 13.07 6.49 12.17
N ALA A 262 11.90 6.99 12.62
CA ALA A 262 10.69 7.10 11.81
C ALA A 262 10.93 7.84 10.48
N PHE A 263 11.79 8.86 10.49
CA PHE A 263 12.22 9.65 9.34
C PHE A 263 13.74 9.54 9.13
N LEU A 264 14.28 8.37 8.89
CA LEU A 264 15.69 8.22 8.52
C LEU A 264 15.87 8.55 7.04
N ILE A 265 15.96 9.84 6.72
CA ILE A 265 16.06 10.33 5.35
C ILE A 265 17.51 10.32 4.89
N HIS A 266 17.80 9.64 3.79
CA HIS A 266 19.10 9.69 3.15
C HIS A 266 19.20 10.93 2.25
N LYS A 267 20.04 11.90 2.63
CA LYS A 267 20.39 13.02 1.76
C LYS A 267 21.39 12.54 0.70
N TYR A 268 21.03 12.65 -0.57
CA TYR A 268 22.01 12.43 -1.65
C TYR A 268 22.93 13.64 -1.78
N PRO A 269 24.27 13.43 -1.88
CA PRO A 269 25.22 14.53 -2.05
C PRO A 269 24.91 15.32 -3.33
N GLY A 270 24.76 16.64 -3.19
CA GLY A 270 24.49 17.56 -4.31
C GLY A 270 23.03 17.88 -4.58
N MET A 271 22.10 17.38 -3.73
CA MET A 271 20.71 17.81 -3.74
C MET A 271 20.43 18.66 -2.51
N ASP A 272 20.21 19.95 -2.73
CA ASP A 272 20.09 20.96 -1.66
C ASP A 272 18.69 21.00 -1.02
N GLU A 273 17.69 20.32 -1.58
CA GLU A 273 16.31 20.38 -1.10
C GLU A 273 15.91 19.06 -0.44
N GLY A 274 15.38 19.15 0.77
CA GLY A 274 14.89 18.04 1.58
C GLY A 274 13.39 17.80 1.42
N LEU A 275 12.89 16.77 2.07
CA LEU A 275 11.45 16.48 2.16
C LEU A 275 10.71 17.67 2.79
N VAL A 276 9.64 18.11 2.16
CA VAL A 276 8.81 19.23 2.61
C VAL A 276 7.65 18.71 3.47
N LEU A 277 7.39 19.39 4.58
CA LEU A 277 6.27 19.12 5.47
C LEU A 277 5.30 20.29 5.50
N TYR A 278 4.03 20.03 5.23
CA TYR A 278 2.95 20.98 5.45
C TYR A 278 2.13 20.59 6.69
N VAL A 279 1.88 21.57 7.56
CA VAL A 279 1.15 21.37 8.82
C VAL A 279 0.13 22.49 9.03
N PRO A 280 -0.87 22.33 9.94
CA PRO A 280 -1.78 23.40 10.27
C PRO A 280 -1.05 24.69 10.64
N ASP A 281 -1.54 25.84 10.19
CA ASP A 281 -0.86 27.12 10.28
C ASP A 281 -0.41 27.45 11.71
N GLU A 282 -1.27 27.23 12.68
CA GLU A 282 -0.97 27.44 14.11
C GLU A 282 0.05 26.46 14.69
N SER A 283 0.35 25.37 13.98
CA SER A 283 1.20 24.27 14.48
C SER A 283 2.64 24.34 13.98
N VAL A 284 2.96 25.20 13.00
CA VAL A 284 4.28 25.28 12.35
C VAL A 284 5.42 25.36 13.39
N GLU A 285 5.31 26.30 14.34
CA GLU A 285 6.34 26.49 15.36
C GLU A 285 6.43 25.35 16.36
N LEU A 286 5.34 24.59 16.56
CA LEU A 286 5.32 23.42 17.39
C LEU A 286 6.07 22.27 16.70
N TYR A 287 5.79 22.01 15.42
CA TYR A 287 6.49 20.99 14.63
C TYR A 287 7.99 21.26 14.52
N LYS A 288 8.39 22.51 14.27
CA LYS A 288 9.81 22.93 14.24
C LYS A 288 10.57 22.67 15.54
N LYS A 289 9.86 22.65 16.68
CA LYS A 289 10.46 22.42 18.00
C LYS A 289 10.33 20.98 18.50
N THR A 290 9.51 20.17 17.83
CA THR A 290 9.28 18.78 18.25
C THR A 290 10.36 17.88 17.68
N ASP A 291 11.01 17.14 18.59
CA ASP A 291 12.08 16.21 18.25
C ASP A 291 11.59 15.15 17.23
N GLY A 292 12.45 14.87 16.24
CA GLY A 292 12.14 14.00 15.12
C GLY A 292 11.31 14.65 14.00
N TRP A 293 10.43 15.62 14.28
CA TRP A 293 9.75 16.40 13.26
C TRP A 293 10.60 17.59 12.77
N ASN A 294 11.50 18.08 13.62
CA ASN A 294 12.42 19.17 13.31
C ASN A 294 13.54 18.81 12.31
N ILE A 295 13.56 17.56 11.82
CA ILE A 295 14.50 17.13 10.77
C ILE A 295 14.10 17.65 9.38
N PHE A 296 12.83 18.02 9.19
CA PHE A 296 12.38 18.61 7.93
C PHE A 296 12.99 19.98 7.75
N GLU A 297 13.71 20.19 6.66
CA GLU A 297 14.33 21.48 6.34
C GLU A 297 13.29 22.56 6.09
N TYR A 298 12.16 22.14 5.48
CA TYR A 298 11.06 23.02 5.14
C TYR A 298 9.77 22.55 5.82
N ILE A 299 9.31 23.32 6.81
CA ILE A 299 8.01 23.14 7.46
C ILE A 299 7.17 24.40 7.20
N TYR A 300 6.15 24.23 6.40
CA TYR A 300 5.27 25.30 5.96
C TYR A 300 3.85 25.16 6.51
N PRO A 301 3.14 26.29 6.68
CA PRO A 301 1.72 26.25 6.95
C PRO A 301 0.96 25.70 5.74
N ILE A 302 -0.15 25.00 5.98
CA ILE A 302 -1.01 24.46 4.91
C ILE A 302 -1.53 25.58 4.00
N SER A 303 -1.75 26.79 4.53
CA SER A 303 -2.15 27.95 3.74
C SER A 303 -1.15 28.33 2.64
N GLU A 304 0.14 27.99 2.81
CA GLU A 304 1.19 28.20 1.81
C GLU A 304 1.36 27.02 0.86
N PHE A 305 0.55 25.96 1.02
CA PHE A 305 0.61 24.79 0.15
C PHE A 305 0.31 25.20 -1.29
N ARG A 306 1.27 25.06 -2.16
CA ARG A 306 1.18 25.45 -3.58
C ARG A 306 0.96 24.26 -4.49
N GLY A 307 0.45 23.14 -4.00
CA GLY A 307 0.16 21.90 -4.72
C GLY A 307 1.15 21.61 -5.85
N GLY A 308 1.86 20.52 -5.83
CA GLY A 308 2.87 20.22 -6.84
C GLY A 308 2.37 20.41 -8.26
N ILE A 309 3.26 20.99 -9.10
CA ILE A 309 3.14 21.32 -10.51
C ILE A 309 2.34 22.58 -10.79
N ASP A 310 3.09 23.65 -10.90
CA ASP A 310 2.78 24.93 -11.55
C ASP A 310 1.36 25.47 -11.43
N GLY A 311 1.20 26.22 -10.37
CA GLY A 311 0.56 27.52 -10.42
C GLY A 311 -0.90 27.62 -10.75
N ILE A 312 -1.57 28.14 -9.78
CA ILE A 312 -2.43 29.33 -9.97
C ILE A 312 -3.35 29.24 -11.21
N ASN A 313 -4.61 29.11 -10.98
CA ASN A 313 -5.71 29.25 -11.94
C ASN A 313 -5.98 28.03 -12.81
N GLY A 314 -6.02 26.89 -12.30
CA GLY A 314 -6.35 25.84 -13.23
C GLY A 314 -6.82 24.58 -12.59
N VAL A 315 -7.81 24.18 -13.09
CA VAL A 315 -8.24 22.83 -13.33
C VAL A 315 -7.11 21.85 -13.02
N TYR A 316 -7.22 21.16 -11.89
CA TYR A 316 -6.41 19.98 -11.63
C TYR A 316 -6.98 18.84 -12.47
N THR A 317 -6.22 18.33 -13.42
CA THR A 317 -6.57 17.12 -14.16
C THR A 317 -5.51 16.06 -13.91
N ASP A 318 -5.73 15.23 -12.91
CA ASP A 318 -5.03 13.94 -12.77
C ASP A 318 -5.78 12.85 -13.56
N GLY A 319 -6.30 13.20 -14.71
CA GLY A 319 -7.00 12.27 -15.61
C GLY A 319 -8.35 11.76 -15.12
N ALA A 320 -8.64 11.75 -13.82
CA ALA A 320 -9.91 11.27 -13.28
C ALA A 320 -10.83 12.38 -12.79
N LEU A 321 -10.31 13.39 -12.10
CA LEU A 321 -11.08 14.49 -11.52
C LEU A 321 -10.81 15.82 -12.23
N THR A 322 -11.86 16.49 -12.63
CA THR A 322 -11.81 17.86 -13.17
C THR A 322 -12.63 18.76 -12.27
N VAL A 323 -12.10 19.93 -11.92
CA VAL A 323 -12.78 20.93 -11.10
C VAL A 323 -12.95 22.22 -11.87
N HIS A 324 -14.17 22.71 -11.95
CA HIS A 324 -14.52 23.95 -12.61
C HIS A 324 -15.15 24.93 -11.63
N GLU A 325 -14.70 26.17 -11.63
CA GLU A 325 -15.42 27.24 -10.96
C GLU A 325 -16.67 27.60 -11.76
N LYS A 326 -17.84 27.60 -11.12
CA LYS A 326 -19.11 27.93 -11.76
C LYS A 326 -20.02 28.72 -10.83
N GLY A 327 -20.21 29.97 -11.15
CA GLY A 327 -21.02 30.88 -10.34
C GLY A 327 -20.39 31.12 -8.97
N ASP A 328 -21.14 30.82 -7.90
CA ASP A 328 -20.69 30.92 -6.52
C ASP A 328 -20.17 29.60 -5.92
N GLY A 329 -19.76 28.65 -6.79
CA GLY A 329 -19.32 27.33 -6.35
C GLY A 329 -18.30 26.69 -7.28
N TYR A 330 -18.01 25.42 -6.96
CA TYR A 330 -17.17 24.54 -7.74
C TYR A 330 -17.99 23.34 -8.22
N VAL A 331 -17.74 22.88 -9.44
CA VAL A 331 -18.26 21.63 -9.99
C VAL A 331 -17.09 20.67 -10.11
N LEU A 332 -17.21 19.55 -9.43
CA LEU A 332 -16.28 18.41 -9.52
C LEU A 332 -16.89 17.43 -10.53
N GLU A 333 -16.11 17.06 -11.55
CA GLU A 333 -16.48 16.05 -12.55
C GLU A 333 -15.40 14.97 -12.59
N SER A 334 -15.80 13.70 -12.53
CA SER A 334 -14.85 12.59 -12.51
C SER A 334 -15.24 11.49 -13.50
N SER A 335 -14.24 10.83 -14.06
CA SER A 335 -14.43 9.59 -14.84
C SER A 335 -14.86 8.42 -13.95
N ARG A 336 -14.52 8.45 -12.64
CA ARG A 336 -14.87 7.46 -11.62
C ARG A 336 -16.04 7.90 -10.75
N SER A 337 -16.77 6.96 -10.15
CA SER A 337 -17.84 7.28 -9.19
C SER A 337 -17.23 7.74 -7.87
N ILE A 338 -17.58 8.96 -7.46
CA ILE A 338 -17.19 9.54 -6.16
C ILE A 338 -18.06 8.90 -5.08
N ASP A 339 -17.44 8.47 -3.99
CA ASP A 339 -18.08 7.91 -2.80
C ASP A 339 -18.29 8.95 -1.71
N ASN A 340 -17.23 9.74 -1.43
CA ASN A 340 -17.26 10.77 -0.40
C ASN A 340 -16.35 11.94 -0.78
N VAL A 341 -16.72 13.15 -0.36
CA VAL A 341 -15.87 14.35 -0.46
C VAL A 341 -15.77 15.00 0.92
N MET A 342 -14.56 15.16 1.41
CA MET A 342 -14.24 15.81 2.68
C MET A 342 -13.45 17.08 2.45
N GLY A 343 -13.76 18.14 3.18
CA GLY A 343 -13.04 19.41 3.16
C GLY A 343 -12.41 19.74 4.50
N TYR A 344 -11.14 20.17 4.45
CA TYR A 344 -10.36 20.57 5.63
C TYR A 344 -9.93 22.03 5.49
N ASP A 345 -9.99 22.78 6.59
CA ASP A 345 -9.44 24.13 6.66
C ASP A 345 -7.90 24.11 6.87
N VAL A 346 -7.30 25.28 6.84
CA VAL A 346 -5.85 25.45 7.05
C VAL A 346 -5.37 25.03 8.44
N SER A 347 -6.29 24.80 9.37
CA SER A 347 -5.99 24.25 10.69
C SER A 347 -6.09 22.73 10.77
N GLY A 348 -6.37 22.06 9.63
CA GLY A 348 -6.59 20.62 9.56
C GLY A 348 -7.96 20.17 10.09
N ARG A 349 -8.86 21.11 10.44
CA ARG A 349 -10.19 20.79 10.93
C ARG A 349 -11.10 20.45 9.76
N LYS A 350 -11.83 19.34 9.85
CA LYS A 350 -12.85 18.98 8.86
C LYS A 350 -14.00 20.01 8.91
N ILE A 351 -14.23 20.67 7.78
CA ILE A 351 -15.26 21.72 7.63
C ILE A 351 -16.37 21.30 6.68
N TYR A 352 -16.14 20.25 5.89
CA TYR A 352 -17.08 19.77 4.90
C TYR A 352 -17.01 18.24 4.82
N SER A 353 -18.15 17.59 4.67
CA SER A 353 -18.24 16.17 4.34
C SER A 353 -19.54 15.90 3.60
N ASN A 354 -19.47 15.18 2.49
CA ASN A 354 -20.64 14.78 1.71
C ASN A 354 -20.45 13.40 1.11
N ASP A 355 -21.32 12.46 1.49
CA ASP A 355 -21.39 11.15 0.88
C ASP A 355 -22.19 11.25 -0.42
N ILE A 356 -21.68 10.68 -1.49
CA ILE A 356 -22.26 10.82 -2.82
C ILE A 356 -22.05 9.52 -3.60
N ASP A 357 -22.94 9.23 -4.51
CA ASP A 357 -22.81 8.14 -5.49
C ASP A 357 -23.02 8.72 -6.89
N ALA A 358 -22.08 9.51 -7.34
CA ALA A 358 -22.16 10.19 -8.64
C ALA A 358 -20.76 10.49 -9.20
N LYS A 359 -20.70 10.77 -10.48
CA LYS A 359 -19.47 11.23 -11.15
C LYS A 359 -19.33 12.74 -11.16
N THR A 360 -20.35 13.46 -10.73
CA THR A 360 -20.38 14.92 -10.73
C THR A 360 -21.03 15.43 -9.46
N MET A 361 -20.44 16.46 -8.83
CA MET A 361 -21.06 17.16 -7.72
C MET A 361 -20.74 18.65 -7.76
N SER A 362 -21.57 19.45 -7.07
CA SER A 362 -21.34 20.87 -6.88
C SER A 362 -21.11 21.18 -5.40
N ILE A 363 -20.16 22.07 -5.10
CA ILE A 363 -19.87 22.56 -3.77
C ILE A 363 -19.98 24.08 -3.81
N SER A 364 -20.84 24.66 -2.97
CA SER A 364 -20.94 26.12 -2.86
C SER A 364 -19.72 26.68 -2.12
N LYS A 365 -19.20 27.81 -2.57
CA LYS A 365 -18.13 28.55 -1.87
C LYS A 365 -18.53 28.93 -0.46
N SER A 366 -19.84 29.15 -0.20
CA SER A 366 -20.35 29.42 1.15
C SER A 366 -20.20 28.23 2.11
N SER A 367 -20.02 27.02 1.60
CA SER A 367 -19.74 25.82 2.41
C SER A 367 -18.25 25.70 2.74
N LEU A 368 -17.39 26.47 2.09
CA LEU A 368 -15.93 26.47 2.21
C LEU A 368 -15.50 27.79 2.84
N VAL A 369 -15.74 27.96 4.14
CA VAL A 369 -15.68 29.25 4.89
C VAL A 369 -14.26 29.73 5.17
N THR A 370 -13.24 29.16 4.57
CA THR A 370 -11.83 29.44 4.86
C THR A 370 -11.09 29.97 3.61
N PRO A 371 -10.00 30.72 3.76
CA PRO A 371 -9.22 31.24 2.63
C PRO A 371 -8.76 30.16 1.66
N PHE A 372 -8.60 28.94 2.17
CA PHE A 372 -8.26 27.73 1.41
C PHE A 372 -8.94 26.53 2.02
N THR A 373 -9.36 25.61 1.17
CA THR A 373 -9.92 24.32 1.59
C THR A 373 -9.18 23.21 0.86
N ILE A 374 -8.68 22.24 1.60
CA ILE A 374 -8.18 20.98 1.04
C ILE A 374 -9.38 20.05 0.93
N LEU A 375 -9.76 19.69 -0.29
CA LEU A 375 -10.77 18.66 -0.54
C LEU A 375 -10.09 17.32 -0.77
N ARG A 376 -10.54 16.33 -0.04
CA ARG A 376 -10.25 14.93 -0.28
C ARG A 376 -11.46 14.27 -0.93
N VAL A 377 -11.29 13.72 -2.12
CA VAL A 377 -12.32 13.03 -2.90
C VAL A 377 -12.02 11.54 -2.85
N ARG A 378 -12.90 10.76 -2.24
CA ARG A 378 -12.81 9.30 -2.21
C ARG A 378 -13.71 8.71 -3.29
N TYR A 379 -13.20 7.72 -4.01
CA TYR A 379 -13.93 6.99 -5.04
C TYR A 379 -14.43 5.64 -4.53
N LYS A 380 -15.42 5.08 -5.22
CA LYS A 380 -15.99 3.75 -4.88
C LYS A 380 -15.01 2.60 -5.02
N ASP A 381 -13.95 2.75 -5.80
CA ASP A 381 -12.86 1.79 -5.92
C ASP A 381 -11.88 1.83 -4.74
N GLY A 382 -12.12 2.71 -3.76
CA GLY A 382 -11.29 2.91 -2.57
C GLY A 382 -10.13 3.87 -2.75
N THR A 383 -9.89 4.36 -3.97
CA THR A 383 -8.85 5.35 -4.24
C THR A 383 -9.29 6.76 -3.83
N ASN A 384 -8.31 7.66 -3.60
CA ASN A 384 -8.57 9.04 -3.20
C ASN A 384 -7.84 10.02 -4.11
N GLU A 385 -8.40 11.21 -4.27
CA GLU A 385 -7.72 12.38 -4.84
C GLU A 385 -7.87 13.56 -3.90
N THR A 386 -6.86 14.43 -3.89
CA THR A 386 -6.86 15.62 -3.04
C THR A 386 -6.61 16.85 -3.87
N ILE A 387 -7.45 17.85 -3.68
CA ILE A 387 -7.35 19.14 -4.38
C ILE A 387 -7.43 20.30 -3.39
N LYS A 388 -6.83 21.42 -3.76
CA LYS A 388 -6.94 22.68 -3.02
C LYS A 388 -7.90 23.61 -3.74
N LEU A 389 -8.90 24.07 -3.02
CA LEU A 389 -9.79 25.13 -3.49
C LEU A 389 -9.50 26.44 -2.78
N LYS A 390 -9.56 27.51 -3.53
CA LYS A 390 -9.54 28.87 -3.01
C LYS A 390 -10.92 29.46 -3.24
N PRO A 391 -11.73 29.67 -2.18
CA PRO A 391 -13.05 30.27 -2.31
C PRO A 391 -13.07 31.67 -2.91
#